data_140d05b8388f18be323d8efd2157e254
#
_entry.id   140d05b8388f18be323d8efd2157e254
#
_cell.length_a   1.000
_cell.length_b   1.000
_cell.length_c   1.000
_cell.angle_alpha   90.00
_cell.angle_beta   90.00
_cell.angle_gamma   90.00
#
_symmetry.space_group_name_H-M   'P 1'
#
loop_
_entity.id
_entity.type
_entity.pdbx_description
1 polymer ?
#
loop_
_entity_poly.entity_id
_entity_poly.type
_entity_poly.pdbx_seq_one_letter_code
_entity_poly.pdbx_strand_id
1 'polypeptide(L)'
;MVSPRESTPLERLPLSHAGLYSVQDGTLFCGHQSGFFSTCSVTLWHIAEVLERTGEMPRRIDFSRAFRWFRNAEQTRDASDMYPLFFRPGAVDATRGLTWLPRVRYHGLYRWIDYQRFGLVMERYFQPSEKARAFQSQWIARYGIDPAKTIAVVYRGTDKSTELALASPRAYVDQARKILERHPDFRILIQTDELAVRDLFVEEFGSRCFFIEDMPVSRHGVVVHELDDASLQRDRGEFGVMLVAVTELLSRAAFVVNHTGNLALWVCLWRGHSRGVVQFDSTGGLVDFGSVGFYLRQGRHLAERAWRRLVPQRASQP
;
A
#
# COMPACT_ATOMS: atom_id res chain seq x y z
N MET A 1 29.04 2.72 -28.90
CA MET A 1 28.56 4.10 -28.62
C MET A 1 27.05 4.07 -28.79
N VAL A 2 26.31 4.09 -27.68
CA VAL A 2 24.84 4.22 -27.72
C VAL A 2 24.57 5.70 -27.86
N SER A 3 23.88 6.09 -28.94
CA SER A 3 23.47 7.47 -29.20
C SER A 3 22.66 8.00 -27.99
N PRO A 4 22.92 9.19 -27.46
CA PRO A 4 22.10 9.79 -26.42
C PRO A 4 20.67 9.93 -26.97
N ARG A 5 19.70 9.27 -26.32
CA ARG A 5 18.27 9.48 -26.63
C ARG A 5 17.97 10.95 -26.36
N GLU A 6 17.51 11.66 -27.38
CA GLU A 6 16.96 12.99 -27.22
C GLU A 6 15.83 12.90 -26.18
N SER A 7 16.03 13.58 -25.04
CA SER A 7 15.03 13.63 -23.99
C SER A 7 13.82 14.45 -24.45
N THR A 8 12.65 13.86 -24.45
CA THR A 8 11.40 14.58 -24.72
C THR A 8 11.17 15.58 -23.57
N PRO A 9 10.93 16.87 -23.86
CA PRO A 9 10.68 17.84 -22.82
C PRO A 9 9.49 17.43 -21.94
N LEU A 10 9.58 17.68 -20.63
CA LEU A 10 8.52 17.39 -19.63
C LEU A 10 7.20 18.15 -19.87
N GLU A 11 7.16 19.02 -20.88
CA GLU A 11 6.06 19.96 -21.10
C GLU A 11 4.73 19.27 -21.48
N ARG A 12 4.76 18.19 -22.28
CA ARG A 12 3.55 17.40 -22.64
C ARG A 12 3.93 15.97 -22.97
N LEU A 13 3.98 15.10 -21.98
CA LEU A 13 4.28 13.70 -22.17
C LEU A 13 2.98 12.86 -22.19
N PRO A 14 2.60 12.19 -23.29
CA PRO A 14 1.52 11.22 -23.29
C PRO A 14 1.99 9.95 -22.55
N LEU A 15 1.43 9.69 -21.37
CA LEU A 15 1.70 8.50 -20.57
C LEU A 15 0.81 7.32 -20.99
N SER A 16 1.24 6.11 -20.65
CA SER A 16 0.35 4.94 -20.70
C SER A 16 -0.87 5.22 -19.81
N HIS A 17 -2.06 4.84 -20.19
CA HIS A 17 -3.34 5.29 -19.60
C HIS A 17 -3.68 6.77 -19.89
N ALA A 18 -3.49 7.18 -21.14
CA ALA A 18 -3.88 8.50 -21.63
C ALA A 18 -5.31 8.86 -21.17
N GLY A 19 -5.46 10.06 -20.60
CA GLY A 19 -6.70 10.55 -19.99
C GLY A 19 -6.78 10.42 -18.46
N LEU A 20 -6.02 9.48 -17.83
CA LEU A 20 -5.93 9.38 -16.37
C LEU A 20 -4.64 9.99 -15.82
N TYR A 21 -3.61 10.10 -16.65
CA TYR A 21 -2.31 10.64 -16.27
C TYR A 21 -1.77 11.56 -17.37
N SER A 22 -1.21 12.66 -16.96
CA SER A 22 -0.52 13.60 -17.86
C SER A 22 0.61 14.32 -17.13
N VAL A 23 1.59 14.79 -17.89
CA VAL A 23 2.64 15.68 -17.37
C VAL A 23 2.50 17.01 -18.07
N GLN A 24 2.47 18.09 -17.30
CA GLN A 24 2.48 19.46 -17.77
C GLN A 24 3.36 20.30 -16.85
N ASP A 25 4.29 21.05 -17.40
CA ASP A 25 5.22 21.94 -16.67
C ASP A 25 5.94 21.24 -15.51
N GLY A 26 6.33 19.96 -15.73
CA GLY A 26 6.96 19.13 -14.72
C GLY A 26 6.03 18.62 -13.61
N THR A 27 4.73 18.90 -13.68
CA THR A 27 3.71 18.36 -12.77
C THR A 27 3.12 17.10 -13.34
N LEU A 28 3.15 16.00 -12.56
CA LEU A 28 2.43 14.76 -12.86
C LEU A 28 1.01 14.84 -12.31
N PHE A 29 0.02 15.00 -13.18
CA PHE A 29 -1.40 14.96 -12.85
C PHE A 29 -1.91 13.53 -12.80
N CYS A 30 -2.54 13.15 -11.71
CA CYS A 30 -3.03 11.80 -11.46
C CYS A 30 -4.56 11.80 -11.36
N GLY A 31 -5.22 10.98 -12.17
CA GLY A 31 -6.69 10.85 -12.22
C GLY A 31 -7.20 9.43 -11.93
N HIS A 32 -6.36 8.54 -11.39
CA HIS A 32 -6.77 7.18 -11.05
C HIS A 32 -7.79 7.15 -9.91
N GLN A 33 -8.86 6.35 -10.07
CA GLN A 33 -10.03 6.35 -9.20
C GLN A 33 -10.27 4.97 -8.59
N SER A 34 -9.31 4.46 -7.84
CA SER A 34 -9.45 3.21 -7.11
C SER A 34 -9.14 3.38 -5.61
N GLY A 35 -8.94 2.29 -4.87
CA GLY A 35 -8.58 2.35 -3.47
C GLY A 35 -7.30 3.19 -3.24
N PHE A 36 -7.14 3.75 -2.04
CA PHE A 36 -6.11 4.75 -1.70
C PHE A 36 -4.71 4.34 -2.19
N PHE A 37 -4.19 3.22 -1.70
CA PHE A 37 -2.85 2.78 -2.07
C PHE A 37 -2.74 2.17 -3.47
N SER A 38 -3.86 1.81 -4.10
CA SER A 38 -3.86 1.48 -5.52
C SER A 38 -3.56 2.71 -6.36
N THR A 39 -4.20 3.83 -6.06
CA THR A 39 -3.94 5.13 -6.68
C THR A 39 -2.47 5.52 -6.50
N CYS A 40 -1.93 5.41 -5.29
CA CYS A 40 -0.53 5.69 -5.00
C CYS A 40 0.42 4.76 -5.78
N SER A 41 0.11 3.46 -5.88
CA SER A 41 0.95 2.48 -6.59
C SER A 41 0.99 2.73 -8.09
N VAL A 42 -0.14 3.12 -8.69
CA VAL A 42 -0.19 3.49 -10.12
C VAL A 42 0.56 4.80 -10.36
N THR A 43 0.50 5.74 -9.40
CA THR A 43 1.32 6.96 -9.46
C THR A 43 2.82 6.64 -9.47
N LEU A 44 3.28 5.68 -8.64
CA LEU A 44 4.68 5.22 -8.68
C LEU A 44 5.09 4.68 -10.06
N TRP A 45 4.19 3.97 -10.75
CA TRP A 45 4.46 3.48 -12.11
C TRP A 45 4.63 4.62 -13.11
N HIS A 46 3.81 5.67 -12.99
CA HIS A 46 3.93 6.83 -13.88
C HIS A 46 5.13 7.71 -13.55
N ILE A 47 5.55 7.78 -12.28
CA ILE A 47 6.83 8.38 -11.92
C ILE A 47 7.98 7.64 -12.63
N ALA A 48 7.98 6.29 -12.57
CA ALA A 48 8.98 5.48 -13.26
C ALA A 48 8.94 5.68 -14.79
N GLU A 49 7.74 5.76 -15.38
CA GLU A 49 7.56 6.01 -16.81
C GLU A 49 8.08 7.39 -17.24
N VAL A 50 7.79 8.44 -16.46
CA VAL A 50 8.31 9.78 -16.71
C VAL A 50 9.83 9.77 -16.68
N LEU A 51 10.43 9.20 -15.64
CA LEU A 51 11.88 9.08 -15.53
C LEU A 51 12.49 8.30 -16.71
N GLU A 52 11.91 7.17 -17.09
CA GLU A 52 12.37 6.33 -18.20
C GLU A 52 12.37 7.09 -19.55
N ARG A 53 11.36 7.93 -19.77
CA ARG A 53 11.13 8.62 -21.04
C ARG A 53 11.84 9.96 -21.16
N THR A 54 12.06 10.66 -20.04
CA THR A 54 12.61 12.02 -20.02
C THR A 54 13.99 12.10 -19.39
N GLY A 55 14.40 11.10 -18.62
CA GLY A 55 15.60 11.17 -17.78
C GLY A 55 15.43 12.04 -16.53
N GLU A 56 14.23 12.61 -16.30
CA GLU A 56 13.95 13.50 -15.18
C GLU A 56 12.75 13.02 -14.35
N MET A 57 12.79 13.31 -13.06
CA MET A 57 11.68 13.05 -12.15
C MET A 57 10.66 14.20 -12.23
N PRO A 58 9.36 13.93 -12.06
CA PRO A 58 8.35 14.98 -11.91
C PRO A 58 8.77 15.97 -10.82
N ARG A 59 8.58 17.27 -11.07
CA ARG A 59 8.83 18.30 -10.05
C ARG A 59 7.78 18.28 -8.94
N ARG A 60 6.53 17.93 -9.30
CA ARG A 60 5.37 17.90 -8.42
C ARG A 60 4.41 16.77 -8.84
N ILE A 61 3.64 16.27 -7.89
CA ILE A 61 2.49 15.40 -8.12
C ILE A 61 1.24 16.19 -7.78
N ASP A 62 0.19 16.05 -8.61
CA ASP A 62 -1.10 16.68 -8.42
C ASP A 62 -2.19 15.61 -8.41
N PHE A 63 -2.98 15.58 -7.34
CA PHE A 63 -4.10 14.68 -7.13
C PHE A 63 -5.46 15.38 -7.21
N SER A 64 -5.57 16.48 -7.93
CA SER A 64 -6.84 17.20 -8.11
C SER A 64 -7.93 16.34 -8.72
N ARG A 65 -7.58 15.32 -9.50
CA ARG A 65 -8.49 14.40 -10.21
C ARG A 65 -8.53 12.99 -9.62
N ALA A 66 -7.78 12.72 -8.54
CA ALA A 66 -7.69 11.39 -7.92
C ALA A 66 -8.47 11.32 -6.61
N PHE A 67 -8.52 10.11 -6.01
CA PHE A 67 -9.03 9.89 -4.66
C PHE A 67 -10.52 10.22 -4.46
N ARG A 68 -11.40 9.96 -5.43
CA ARG A 68 -12.84 10.25 -5.33
C ARG A 68 -13.49 9.74 -4.04
N TRP A 69 -13.06 8.59 -3.53
CA TRP A 69 -13.58 7.96 -2.32
C TRP A 69 -13.07 8.61 -1.02
N PHE A 70 -12.10 9.51 -1.15
CA PHE A 70 -11.41 10.18 -0.06
C PHE A 70 -11.54 11.70 -0.16
N ARG A 71 -12.61 12.16 -0.83
CA ARG A 71 -12.98 13.57 -0.99
C ARG A 71 -14.33 13.81 -0.35
N ASN A 72 -14.46 14.92 0.38
CA ASN A 72 -15.76 15.45 0.73
C ASN A 72 -16.38 16.23 -0.44
N ALA A 73 -17.62 16.70 -0.27
CA ALA A 73 -18.35 17.41 -1.31
C ALA A 73 -17.65 18.70 -1.77
N GLU A 74 -17.04 19.45 -0.84
CA GLU A 74 -16.30 20.68 -1.12
C GLU A 74 -15.05 20.40 -1.95
N GLN A 75 -14.21 19.48 -1.52
CA GLN A 75 -12.99 19.06 -2.23
C GLN A 75 -13.28 18.51 -3.63
N THR A 76 -14.45 17.87 -3.82
CA THR A 76 -14.91 17.37 -5.12
C THR A 76 -15.32 18.51 -6.03
N ARG A 77 -16.15 19.44 -5.52
CA ARG A 77 -16.64 20.59 -6.27
C ARG A 77 -15.48 21.50 -6.73
N ASP A 78 -14.52 21.74 -5.85
CA ASP A 78 -13.44 22.69 -6.09
C ASP A 78 -12.24 22.03 -6.78
N ALA A 79 -12.34 20.73 -7.11
CA ALA A 79 -11.23 19.93 -7.68
C ALA A 79 -9.90 20.12 -6.92
N SER A 80 -9.98 20.18 -5.58
CA SER A 80 -8.82 20.44 -4.72
C SER A 80 -7.71 19.43 -4.94
N ASP A 81 -6.45 19.89 -4.98
CA ASP A 81 -5.31 18.97 -4.97
C ASP A 81 -5.23 18.27 -3.61
N MET A 82 -5.41 16.95 -3.61
CA MET A 82 -5.40 16.14 -2.38
C MET A 82 -3.97 15.80 -1.91
N TYR A 83 -2.94 16.10 -2.70
CA TYR A 83 -1.56 15.79 -2.34
C TYR A 83 -1.15 16.39 -1.00
N PRO A 84 -1.31 17.70 -0.73
CA PRO A 84 -0.88 18.30 0.53
C PRO A 84 -1.67 17.83 1.75
N LEU A 85 -2.89 17.28 1.55
CA LEU A 85 -3.66 16.70 2.64
C LEU A 85 -3.04 15.38 3.13
N PHE A 86 -2.53 14.56 2.20
CA PHE A 86 -2.03 13.22 2.50
C PHE A 86 -0.52 13.16 2.66
N PHE A 87 0.20 13.93 1.84
CA PHE A 87 1.65 13.86 1.73
C PHE A 87 2.28 15.26 1.76
N ARG A 88 3.56 15.27 1.98
CA ARG A 88 4.41 16.43 1.77
C ARG A 88 5.67 16.02 1.01
N PRO A 89 6.26 16.93 0.22
CA PRO A 89 7.56 16.67 -0.37
C PRO A 89 8.65 16.66 0.70
N GLY A 90 9.71 15.89 0.46
CA GLY A 90 10.94 15.99 1.23
C GLY A 90 11.60 17.36 1.10
N ALA A 91 12.38 17.75 2.10
CA ALA A 91 13.08 19.05 2.13
C ALA A 91 14.18 19.15 1.07
N VAL A 92 14.75 18.02 0.64
CA VAL A 92 15.81 17.93 -0.35
C VAL A 92 15.36 17.00 -1.47
N ASP A 93 15.81 17.27 -2.71
CA ASP A 93 15.60 16.36 -3.82
C ASP A 93 16.44 15.09 -3.65
N ALA A 94 15.90 14.13 -2.93
CA ALA A 94 16.53 12.84 -2.68
C ALA A 94 16.72 12.01 -3.97
N THR A 95 16.01 12.34 -5.06
CA THR A 95 16.06 11.59 -6.31
C THR A 95 17.09 12.14 -7.31
N ARG A 96 17.87 13.14 -6.91
CA ARG A 96 18.92 13.70 -7.77
C ARG A 96 19.92 12.61 -8.17
N GLY A 97 20.08 12.41 -9.49
CA GLY A 97 20.95 11.37 -10.06
C GLY A 97 20.28 10.00 -10.21
N LEU A 98 19.01 9.85 -9.85
CA LEU A 98 18.25 8.63 -10.14
C LEU A 98 17.95 8.58 -11.66
N THR A 99 18.48 7.56 -12.34
CA THR A 99 18.37 7.42 -13.80
C THR A 99 17.32 6.40 -14.24
N TRP A 100 16.85 5.56 -13.33
CA TRP A 100 15.80 4.61 -13.58
C TRP A 100 15.13 4.16 -12.28
N LEU A 101 13.88 3.73 -12.37
CA LEU A 101 13.09 3.19 -11.27
C LEU A 101 12.41 1.90 -11.74
N PRO A 102 12.55 0.77 -11.02
CA PRO A 102 11.88 -0.46 -11.38
C PRO A 102 10.35 -0.32 -11.18
N ARG A 103 9.56 -1.04 -12.00
CA ARG A 103 8.12 -1.13 -11.76
C ARG A 103 7.85 -2.12 -10.64
N VAL A 104 7.34 -1.64 -9.51
CA VAL A 104 6.95 -2.48 -8.39
C VAL A 104 5.55 -3.07 -8.64
N ARG A 105 5.37 -4.35 -8.31
CA ARG A 105 4.08 -5.03 -8.38
C ARG A 105 3.59 -5.31 -6.96
N TYR A 106 2.37 -4.88 -6.65
CA TYR A 106 1.78 -5.09 -5.32
C TYR A 106 1.53 -6.57 -4.99
N HIS A 107 1.47 -7.47 -6.00
CA HIS A 107 1.46 -8.92 -5.85
C HIS A 107 2.86 -9.55 -5.90
N GLY A 108 3.91 -8.74 -5.92
CA GLY A 108 5.29 -9.21 -5.94
C GLY A 108 5.77 -9.72 -4.59
N LEU A 109 6.95 -10.33 -4.61
CA LEU A 109 7.64 -10.71 -3.38
C LEU A 109 8.39 -9.51 -2.84
N TYR A 110 8.04 -9.06 -1.64
CA TYR A 110 8.56 -7.81 -1.07
C TYR A 110 10.05 -7.87 -0.76
N ARG A 111 10.62 -9.09 -0.61
CA ARG A 111 12.06 -9.26 -0.49
C ARG A 111 12.86 -8.72 -1.69
N TRP A 112 12.24 -8.64 -2.87
CA TRP A 112 12.91 -8.23 -4.11
C TRP A 112 12.62 -6.79 -4.54
N ILE A 113 12.01 -6.00 -3.66
CA ILE A 113 11.83 -4.56 -3.90
C ILE A 113 13.22 -3.90 -3.83
N ASP A 114 13.50 -3.01 -4.78
CA ASP A 114 14.66 -2.12 -4.73
C ASP A 114 14.41 -0.97 -3.73
N TYR A 115 14.57 -1.30 -2.46
CA TYR A 115 14.30 -0.35 -1.37
C TYR A 115 15.19 0.88 -1.42
N GLN A 116 16.40 0.78 -1.99
CA GLN A 116 17.28 1.93 -2.11
C GLN A 116 16.69 2.98 -3.05
N ARG A 117 16.25 2.57 -4.24
CA ARG A 117 15.63 3.50 -5.20
C ARG A 117 14.26 3.97 -4.76
N PHE A 118 13.42 3.06 -4.31
CA PHE A 118 12.10 3.45 -3.80
C PHE A 118 12.19 4.33 -2.57
N GLY A 119 13.17 4.14 -1.68
CA GLY A 119 13.42 5.01 -0.54
C GLY A 119 13.62 6.46 -0.94
N LEU A 120 14.37 6.71 -2.03
CA LEU A 120 14.56 8.07 -2.57
C LEU A 120 13.25 8.69 -3.07
N VAL A 121 12.39 7.89 -3.70
CA VAL A 121 11.06 8.34 -4.18
C VAL A 121 10.11 8.59 -3.02
N MET A 122 10.10 7.72 -2.02
CA MET A 122 9.32 7.89 -0.80
C MET A 122 9.73 9.15 -0.04
N GLU A 123 11.02 9.40 0.07
CA GLU A 123 11.56 10.62 0.70
C GLU A 123 11.12 11.87 -0.06
N ARG A 124 11.21 11.86 -1.39
CA ARG A 124 10.87 13.04 -2.20
C ARG A 124 9.39 13.36 -2.24
N TYR A 125 8.50 12.34 -2.38
CA TYR A 125 7.10 12.60 -2.71
C TYR A 125 6.09 12.10 -1.68
N PHE A 126 6.44 11.14 -0.84
CA PHE A 126 5.44 10.42 -0.04
C PHE A 126 5.74 10.48 1.45
N GLN A 127 6.30 11.59 1.91
CA GLN A 127 6.39 11.84 3.35
C GLN A 127 4.98 12.08 3.90
N PRO A 128 4.56 11.47 5.01
CA PRO A 128 3.25 11.75 5.62
C PRO A 128 3.08 13.23 5.90
N SER A 129 1.89 13.77 5.63
CA SER A 129 1.53 15.15 5.97
C SER A 129 1.63 15.41 7.48
N GLU A 130 1.67 16.68 7.87
CA GLU A 130 1.69 17.04 9.30
C GLU A 130 0.42 16.53 10.03
N LYS A 131 -0.73 16.53 9.34
CA LYS A 131 -1.98 15.98 9.88
C LYS A 131 -1.87 14.46 10.12
N ALA A 132 -1.26 13.72 9.19
CA ALA A 132 -1.03 12.28 9.37
C ALA A 132 -0.06 12.00 10.53
N ARG A 133 1.00 12.80 10.68
CA ARG A 133 1.93 12.69 11.80
C ARG A 133 1.27 13.02 13.15
N ALA A 134 0.36 13.97 13.17
CA ALA A 134 -0.40 14.28 14.39
C ALA A 134 -1.23 13.08 14.84
N PHE A 135 -1.93 12.38 13.93
CA PHE A 135 -2.63 11.13 14.26
C PHE A 135 -1.67 10.07 14.79
N GLN A 136 -0.51 9.88 14.18
CA GLN A 136 0.48 8.91 14.67
C GLN A 136 0.92 9.21 16.10
N SER A 137 1.27 10.48 16.38
CA SER A 137 1.69 10.90 17.71
C SER A 137 0.60 10.69 18.75
N GLN A 138 -0.66 11.00 18.41
CA GLN A 138 -1.82 10.76 19.25
C GLN A 138 -2.01 9.27 19.55
N TRP A 139 -1.94 8.40 18.53
CA TRP A 139 -2.11 6.96 18.71
C TRP A 139 -0.95 6.33 19.49
N ILE A 140 0.29 6.73 19.20
CA ILE A 140 1.45 6.28 19.96
C ILE A 140 1.27 6.60 21.46
N ALA A 141 0.86 7.81 21.79
CA ALA A 141 0.63 8.21 23.18
C ALA A 141 -0.58 7.47 23.80
N ARG A 142 -1.72 7.40 23.08
CA ARG A 142 -2.97 6.79 23.58
C ARG A 142 -2.84 5.30 23.87
N TYR A 143 -2.19 4.56 22.97
CA TYR A 143 -2.09 3.09 23.05
C TYR A 143 -0.75 2.61 23.63
N GLY A 144 0.16 3.52 23.98
CA GLY A 144 1.51 3.18 24.45
C GLY A 144 2.27 2.33 23.42
N ILE A 145 2.29 2.76 22.14
CA ILE A 145 2.90 2.00 21.07
C ILE A 145 4.42 2.17 21.13
N ASP A 146 5.14 1.07 21.35
CA ASP A 146 6.57 0.99 21.09
C ASP A 146 6.78 0.23 19.78
N PRO A 147 7.14 0.89 18.69
CA PRO A 147 7.32 0.22 17.40
C PRO A 147 8.39 -0.88 17.45
N ALA A 148 9.43 -0.73 18.27
CA ALA A 148 10.50 -1.72 18.42
C ALA A 148 10.04 -3.01 19.11
N LYS A 149 8.88 -2.97 19.80
CA LYS A 149 8.25 -4.11 20.49
C LYS A 149 6.85 -4.42 19.96
N THR A 150 6.54 -3.99 18.75
CA THR A 150 5.24 -4.20 18.12
C THR A 150 5.34 -5.18 16.95
N ILE A 151 4.39 -6.11 16.89
CA ILE A 151 4.08 -6.94 15.73
C ILE A 151 2.88 -6.30 15.05
N ALA A 152 3.07 -5.73 13.87
CA ALA A 152 1.98 -5.25 13.04
C ALA A 152 1.36 -6.42 12.27
N VAL A 153 0.07 -6.63 12.41
CA VAL A 153 -0.69 -7.61 11.61
C VAL A 153 -1.64 -6.86 10.71
N VAL A 154 -1.51 -7.07 9.41
CA VAL A 154 -2.31 -6.39 8.38
C VAL A 154 -3.13 -7.42 7.63
N TYR A 155 -4.41 -7.52 7.95
CA TYR A 155 -5.36 -8.39 7.28
C TYR A 155 -6.39 -7.57 6.52
N ARG A 156 -6.61 -7.92 5.25
CA ARG A 156 -7.66 -7.32 4.41
C ARG A 156 -8.43 -8.42 3.72
N GLY A 157 -9.70 -8.57 4.08
CA GLY A 157 -10.55 -9.66 3.60
C GLY A 157 -11.76 -9.21 2.78
N THR A 158 -12.26 -7.98 2.97
CA THR A 158 -13.53 -7.53 2.40
C THR A 158 -13.57 -7.56 0.87
N ASP A 159 -12.60 -6.92 0.21
CA ASP A 159 -12.52 -6.83 -1.26
C ASP A 159 -11.48 -7.80 -1.87
N LYS A 160 -10.52 -8.25 -1.07
CA LYS A 160 -9.39 -9.02 -1.59
C LYS A 160 -9.71 -10.47 -1.89
N SER A 161 -10.72 -11.07 -1.27
CA SER A 161 -11.17 -12.44 -1.56
C SER A 161 -11.64 -12.64 -3.01
N THR A 162 -12.07 -11.58 -3.69
CA THR A 162 -12.45 -11.61 -5.11
C THR A 162 -11.25 -11.52 -6.06
N GLU A 163 -10.12 -10.99 -5.58
CA GLU A 163 -8.91 -10.78 -6.40
C GLU A 163 -7.88 -11.90 -6.22
N LEU A 164 -7.82 -12.50 -5.03
CA LEU A 164 -6.75 -13.41 -4.61
C LEU A 164 -7.26 -14.54 -3.73
N ALA A 165 -6.51 -15.65 -3.69
CA ALA A 165 -6.65 -16.60 -2.59
C ALA A 165 -6.03 -16.00 -1.32
N LEU A 166 -6.86 -15.72 -0.32
CA LEU A 166 -6.42 -15.19 0.96
C LEU A 166 -5.93 -16.33 1.88
N ALA A 167 -4.88 -16.06 2.64
CA ALA A 167 -4.56 -16.89 3.80
C ALA A 167 -5.67 -16.74 4.84
N SER A 168 -5.99 -17.83 5.55
CA SER A 168 -7.01 -17.78 6.61
C SER A 168 -6.57 -16.86 7.76
N PRO A 169 -7.52 -16.20 8.47
CA PRO A 169 -7.19 -15.43 9.67
C PRO A 169 -6.37 -16.22 10.69
N ARG A 170 -6.65 -17.53 10.83
CA ARG A 170 -5.91 -18.43 11.73
C ARG A 170 -4.43 -18.55 11.34
N ALA A 171 -4.09 -18.53 10.04
CA ALA A 171 -2.71 -18.55 9.59
C ALA A 171 -1.93 -17.30 10.04
N TYR A 172 -2.59 -16.14 10.12
CA TYR A 172 -1.99 -14.92 10.68
C TYR A 172 -1.80 -15.03 12.19
N VAL A 173 -2.79 -15.57 12.91
CA VAL A 173 -2.68 -15.86 14.35
C VAL A 173 -1.47 -16.74 14.61
N ASP A 174 -1.29 -17.81 13.83
CA ASP A 174 -0.17 -18.74 14.00
C ASP A 174 1.21 -18.05 13.75
N GLN A 175 1.30 -17.15 12.78
CA GLN A 175 2.55 -16.40 12.58
C GLN A 175 2.80 -15.40 13.71
N ALA A 176 1.77 -14.69 14.17
CA ALA A 176 1.90 -13.78 15.31
C ALA A 176 2.32 -14.52 16.58
N ARG A 177 1.74 -15.70 16.85
CA ARG A 177 2.12 -16.56 17.99
C ARG A 177 3.58 -16.99 17.92
N LYS A 178 4.05 -17.47 16.77
CA LYS A 178 5.47 -17.85 16.56
C LYS A 178 6.44 -16.70 16.82
N ILE A 179 6.06 -15.47 16.53
CA ILE A 179 6.87 -14.30 16.83
C ILE A 179 6.83 -14.02 18.33
N LEU A 180 5.65 -14.07 18.97
CA LEU A 180 5.49 -13.84 20.40
C LEU A 180 6.21 -14.89 21.28
N GLU A 181 6.32 -16.12 20.82
CA GLU A 181 7.09 -17.18 21.49
C GLU A 181 8.58 -16.81 21.61
N ARG A 182 9.10 -16.11 20.61
CA ARG A 182 10.51 -15.65 20.58
C ARG A 182 10.70 -14.27 21.20
N HIS A 183 9.63 -13.49 21.27
CA HIS A 183 9.60 -12.11 21.77
C HIS A 183 8.43 -11.92 22.74
N PRO A 184 8.51 -12.49 23.97
CA PRO A 184 7.38 -12.56 24.89
C PRO A 184 6.93 -11.19 25.44
N ASP A 185 7.73 -10.15 25.32
CA ASP A 185 7.42 -8.78 25.72
C ASP A 185 6.78 -7.92 24.60
N PHE A 186 6.57 -8.50 23.41
CA PHE A 186 5.97 -7.79 22.30
C PHE A 186 4.43 -7.75 22.41
N ARG A 187 3.86 -6.73 21.77
CA ARG A 187 2.42 -6.57 21.61
C ARG A 187 2.04 -6.63 20.13
N ILE A 188 0.78 -6.99 19.84
CA ILE A 188 0.25 -7.07 18.49
C ILE A 188 -0.64 -5.86 18.23
N LEU A 189 -0.32 -5.09 17.19
CA LEU A 189 -1.21 -4.11 16.57
C LEU A 189 -1.89 -4.76 15.39
N ILE A 190 -3.19 -5.11 15.52
CA ILE A 190 -4.00 -5.62 14.42
C ILE A 190 -4.64 -4.49 13.64
N GLN A 191 -4.37 -4.40 12.35
CA GLN A 191 -5.08 -3.56 11.39
C GLN A 191 -5.82 -4.45 10.41
N THR A 192 -7.14 -4.38 10.46
CA THR A 192 -8.03 -5.14 9.59
C THR A 192 -9.26 -4.30 9.23
N ASP A 193 -9.89 -4.64 8.12
CA ASP A 193 -11.18 -4.11 7.69
C ASP A 193 -12.36 -5.02 8.10
N GLU A 194 -12.09 -6.17 8.74
CA GLU A 194 -13.10 -7.12 9.19
C GLU A 194 -13.18 -7.20 10.72
N LEU A 195 -14.38 -6.95 11.27
CA LEU A 195 -14.65 -7.03 12.70
C LEU A 195 -14.35 -8.43 13.26
N ALA A 196 -14.77 -9.49 12.55
CA ALA A 196 -14.57 -10.87 13.00
C ALA A 196 -13.08 -11.25 13.14
N VAL A 197 -12.22 -10.70 12.28
CA VAL A 197 -10.77 -10.94 12.36
C VAL A 197 -10.17 -10.18 13.54
N ARG A 198 -10.60 -8.95 13.78
CA ARG A 198 -10.20 -8.19 14.97
C ARG A 198 -10.56 -8.94 16.25
N ASP A 199 -11.81 -9.39 16.34
CA ASP A 199 -12.33 -10.09 17.53
C ASP A 199 -11.58 -11.41 17.76
N LEU A 200 -11.27 -12.18 16.70
CA LEU A 200 -10.41 -13.37 16.77
C LEU A 200 -9.05 -13.07 17.39
N PHE A 201 -8.39 -11.97 17.00
CA PHE A 201 -7.09 -11.59 17.55
C PHE A 201 -7.19 -11.17 19.02
N VAL A 202 -8.23 -10.44 19.38
CA VAL A 202 -8.49 -10.04 20.78
C VAL A 202 -8.76 -11.26 21.65
N GLU A 203 -9.56 -12.21 21.18
CA GLU A 203 -9.85 -13.48 21.88
C GLU A 203 -8.56 -14.30 22.09
N GLU A 204 -7.73 -14.43 21.06
CA GLU A 204 -6.53 -15.26 21.07
C GLU A 204 -5.38 -14.70 21.92
N PHE A 205 -5.20 -13.37 21.92
CA PHE A 205 -4.02 -12.74 22.53
C PHE A 205 -4.35 -11.82 23.73
N GLY A 206 -5.62 -11.57 24.01
CA GLY A 206 -6.06 -10.76 25.13
C GLY A 206 -5.43 -9.37 25.18
N SER A 207 -4.92 -8.97 26.32
CA SER A 207 -4.28 -7.66 26.54
C SER A 207 -3.00 -7.43 25.73
N ARG A 208 -2.44 -8.45 25.12
CA ARG A 208 -1.28 -8.33 24.24
C ARG A 208 -1.65 -7.88 22.81
N CYS A 209 -2.93 -7.92 22.47
CA CYS A 209 -3.45 -7.42 21.19
C CYS A 209 -4.18 -6.09 21.43
N PHE A 210 -3.95 -5.15 20.53
CA PHE A 210 -4.66 -3.89 20.47
C PHE A 210 -4.90 -3.47 19.02
N PHE A 211 -5.82 -2.55 18.84
CA PHE A 211 -6.16 -1.97 17.53
C PHE A 211 -6.42 -0.48 17.69
N ILE A 212 -6.34 0.25 16.58
CA ILE A 212 -6.66 1.68 16.56
C ILE A 212 -8.17 1.82 16.37
N GLU A 213 -8.89 2.15 17.45
CA GLU A 213 -10.36 2.26 17.48
C GLU A 213 -10.89 3.27 16.46
N ASP A 214 -10.08 4.30 16.17
CA ASP A 214 -10.43 5.32 15.19
C ASP A 214 -10.53 4.79 13.76
N MET A 215 -9.91 3.64 13.45
CA MET A 215 -9.98 3.05 12.12
C MET A 215 -11.28 2.27 11.93
N PRO A 216 -12.03 2.56 10.85
CA PRO A 216 -13.29 1.88 10.60
C PRO A 216 -13.09 0.42 10.24
N VAL A 217 -14.02 -0.42 10.69
CA VAL A 217 -14.10 -1.86 10.36
C VAL A 217 -15.48 -2.18 9.81
N SER A 218 -15.54 -3.14 8.89
CA SER A 218 -16.80 -3.63 8.33
C SER A 218 -17.33 -4.81 9.13
N ARG A 219 -18.65 -4.83 9.35
CA ARG A 219 -19.36 -5.96 9.99
C ARG A 219 -19.87 -6.99 8.98
N HIS A 220 -20.07 -6.61 7.73
CA HIS A 220 -20.81 -7.38 6.73
C HIS A 220 -20.06 -7.56 5.41
N GLY A 221 -18.73 -7.48 5.42
CA GLY A 221 -17.93 -7.64 4.19
C GLY A 221 -18.01 -6.48 3.21
N VAL A 222 -18.63 -5.36 3.60
CA VAL A 222 -18.66 -4.14 2.78
C VAL A 222 -17.28 -3.50 2.75
N VAL A 223 -16.86 -3.07 1.58
CA VAL A 223 -15.56 -2.41 1.42
C VAL A 223 -15.57 -1.08 2.18
N VAL A 224 -14.63 -0.87 3.08
CA VAL A 224 -14.65 0.28 4.02
C VAL A 224 -14.71 1.64 3.32
N HIS A 225 -14.05 1.81 2.17
CA HIS A 225 -14.08 3.09 1.45
C HIS A 225 -15.38 3.31 0.65
N GLU A 226 -16.25 2.30 0.55
CA GLU A 226 -17.60 2.39 -0.03
C GLU A 226 -18.68 2.61 1.02
N LEU A 227 -18.34 2.59 2.30
CA LEU A 227 -19.27 2.95 3.36
C LEU A 227 -19.79 4.38 3.12
N ASP A 228 -21.06 4.61 3.43
CA ASP A 228 -21.62 5.96 3.42
C ASP A 228 -21.02 6.84 4.54
N ASP A 229 -21.22 8.13 4.46
CA ASP A 229 -20.61 9.07 5.40
C ASP A 229 -21.11 8.86 6.85
N ALA A 230 -22.37 8.42 7.02
CA ALA A 230 -22.93 8.11 8.33
C ALA A 230 -22.26 6.87 8.95
N SER A 231 -22.03 5.83 8.15
CA SER A 231 -21.33 4.61 8.58
C SER A 231 -19.83 4.83 8.78
N LEU A 232 -19.22 5.70 7.96
CA LEU A 232 -17.82 6.07 8.12
C LEU A 232 -17.59 6.93 9.38
N GLN A 233 -18.60 7.72 9.80
CA GLN A 233 -18.61 8.64 10.95
C GLN A 233 -17.43 9.63 10.94
N ARG A 234 -16.92 9.99 9.75
CA ARG A 234 -15.76 10.85 9.56
C ARG A 234 -15.79 11.55 8.21
N ASP A 235 -15.06 12.66 8.12
CA ASP A 235 -14.73 13.28 6.84
C ASP A 235 -13.89 12.32 5.99
N ARG A 236 -14.22 12.20 4.71
CA ARG A 236 -13.54 11.27 3.78
C ARG A 236 -12.07 11.62 3.57
N GLY A 237 -11.74 12.91 3.52
CA GLY A 237 -10.35 13.37 3.44
C GLY A 237 -9.58 13.01 4.70
N GLU A 238 -10.20 13.15 5.87
CA GLU A 238 -9.61 12.73 7.14
C GLU A 238 -9.36 11.22 7.19
N PHE A 239 -10.30 10.41 6.70
CA PHE A 239 -10.08 8.96 6.57
C PHE A 239 -8.87 8.64 5.71
N GLY A 240 -8.68 9.35 4.58
CA GLY A 240 -7.47 9.20 3.75
C GLY A 240 -6.18 9.55 4.51
N VAL A 241 -6.19 10.62 5.31
CA VAL A 241 -5.06 11.00 6.19
C VAL A 241 -4.76 9.89 7.20
N MET A 242 -5.80 9.32 7.82
CA MET A 242 -5.64 8.23 8.78
C MET A 242 -5.09 6.95 8.15
N LEU A 243 -5.45 6.64 6.88
CA LEU A 243 -4.84 5.53 6.15
C LEU A 243 -3.34 5.72 5.95
N VAL A 244 -2.90 6.94 5.63
CA VAL A 244 -1.46 7.27 5.55
C VAL A 244 -0.81 7.10 6.92
N ALA A 245 -1.43 7.67 7.96
CA ALA A 245 -0.91 7.64 9.32
C ALA A 245 -0.74 6.21 9.85
N VAL A 246 -1.78 5.36 9.74
CA VAL A 246 -1.72 3.98 10.24
C VAL A 246 -0.72 3.15 9.44
N THR A 247 -0.70 3.29 8.12
CA THR A 247 0.18 2.47 7.25
C THR A 247 1.65 2.78 7.49
N GLU A 248 1.99 4.04 7.67
CA GLU A 248 3.36 4.43 8.01
C GLU A 248 3.72 4.02 9.46
N LEU A 249 2.79 4.12 10.42
CA LEU A 249 3.01 3.60 11.77
C LEU A 249 3.28 2.08 11.77
N LEU A 250 2.50 1.29 11.00
CA LEU A 250 2.72 -0.14 10.84
C LEU A 250 4.09 -0.45 10.24
N SER A 251 4.60 0.41 9.36
CA SER A 251 5.92 0.22 8.73
C SER A 251 7.09 0.27 9.73
N ARG A 252 6.91 0.94 10.86
CA ARG A 252 7.93 1.07 11.92
C ARG A 252 7.98 -0.13 12.86
N ALA A 253 6.96 -1.01 12.86
CA ALA A 253 6.89 -2.15 13.76
C ALA A 253 8.09 -3.09 13.59
N ALA A 254 8.53 -3.77 14.65
CA ALA A 254 9.63 -4.73 14.59
C ALA A 254 9.35 -5.86 13.60
N PHE A 255 8.13 -6.38 13.61
CA PHE A 255 7.65 -7.40 12.67
C PHE A 255 6.35 -6.93 11.99
N VAL A 256 6.18 -7.36 10.73
CA VAL A 256 4.95 -7.11 9.95
C VAL A 256 4.48 -8.44 9.38
N VAL A 257 3.26 -8.85 9.72
CA VAL A 257 2.59 -10.02 9.14
C VAL A 257 1.50 -9.51 8.20
N ASN A 258 1.66 -9.76 6.91
CA ASN A 258 0.74 -9.22 5.91
C ASN A 258 0.50 -10.19 4.74
N HIS A 259 -0.51 -9.88 3.94
CA HIS A 259 -0.75 -10.49 2.65
C HIS A 259 -0.30 -9.54 1.53
N THR A 260 0.06 -10.09 0.38
CA THR A 260 0.38 -9.29 -0.81
C THR A 260 -0.80 -8.38 -1.20
N GLY A 261 -0.53 -7.11 -1.48
CA GLY A 261 -1.55 -6.10 -1.81
C GLY A 261 -1.00 -4.68 -1.75
N ASN A 262 -1.78 -3.70 -2.22
CA ASN A 262 -1.31 -2.32 -2.27
C ASN A 262 -0.95 -1.77 -0.87
N LEU A 263 -1.80 -1.92 0.14
CA LEU A 263 -1.50 -1.42 1.49
C LEU A 263 -0.22 -2.07 2.04
N ALA A 264 -0.10 -3.39 1.94
CA ALA A 264 1.08 -4.12 2.41
C ALA A 264 2.37 -3.73 1.65
N LEU A 265 2.27 -3.46 0.34
CA LEU A 265 3.37 -2.88 -0.43
C LEU A 265 3.81 -1.55 0.17
N TRP A 266 2.87 -0.64 0.48
CA TRP A 266 3.17 0.68 1.01
C TRP A 266 3.74 0.62 2.44
N VAL A 267 3.29 -0.34 3.27
CA VAL A 267 3.98 -0.63 4.55
C VAL A 267 5.45 -0.96 4.29
N CYS A 268 5.75 -1.82 3.32
CA CYS A 268 7.13 -2.21 3.01
C CYS A 268 7.95 -1.06 2.40
N LEU A 269 7.36 -0.24 1.54
CA LEU A 269 8.04 0.92 0.94
C LEU A 269 8.44 1.95 2.01
N TRP A 270 7.56 2.30 2.95
CA TRP A 270 7.90 3.18 4.07
C TRP A 270 8.91 2.56 5.02
N ARG A 271 8.81 1.23 5.23
CA ARG A 271 9.78 0.48 6.03
C ARG A 271 11.21 0.54 5.46
N GLY A 272 11.34 0.64 4.13
CA GLY A 272 12.63 0.70 3.44
C GLY A 272 13.40 -0.63 3.43
N HIS A 273 12.82 -1.74 3.88
CA HIS A 273 13.42 -3.07 3.86
C HIS A 273 12.39 -4.17 4.13
N SER A 274 12.74 -5.43 3.81
CA SER A 274 11.89 -6.60 4.05
C SER A 274 12.23 -7.38 5.34
N ARG A 275 13.18 -6.92 6.14
CA ARG A 275 13.52 -7.61 7.41
C ARG A 275 12.34 -7.60 8.37
N GLY A 276 12.03 -8.74 8.99
CA GLY A 276 10.89 -8.88 9.89
C GLY A 276 9.52 -8.89 9.18
N VAL A 277 9.48 -8.95 7.84
CA VAL A 277 8.23 -9.07 7.08
C VAL A 277 7.91 -10.54 6.85
N VAL A 278 6.76 -10.97 7.34
CA VAL A 278 6.12 -12.25 7.09
C VAL A 278 5.02 -12.03 6.07
N GLN A 279 5.23 -12.50 4.83
CA GLN A 279 4.34 -12.26 3.71
C GLN A 279 3.57 -13.51 3.34
N PHE A 280 2.24 -13.39 3.17
CA PHE A 280 1.44 -14.35 2.42
C PHE A 280 1.34 -13.90 0.96
N ASP A 281 1.47 -14.83 0.02
CA ASP A 281 1.44 -14.53 -1.41
C ASP A 281 0.02 -14.59 -2.01
N SER A 282 -0.10 -14.33 -3.30
CA SER A 282 -1.39 -14.33 -4.02
C SER A 282 -2.08 -15.70 -4.09
N THR A 283 -1.44 -16.77 -3.64
CA THR A 283 -2.01 -18.11 -3.51
C THR A 283 -2.52 -18.41 -2.11
N GLY A 284 -2.44 -17.45 -1.18
CA GLY A 284 -2.75 -17.62 0.24
C GLY A 284 -1.68 -18.39 1.02
N GLY A 285 -0.56 -18.71 0.39
CA GLY A 285 0.54 -19.43 1.00
C GLY A 285 1.57 -18.50 1.65
N LEU A 286 2.20 -18.98 2.72
CA LEU A 286 3.33 -18.27 3.34
C LEU A 286 4.51 -18.22 2.35
N VAL A 287 5.11 -17.03 2.20
CA VAL A 287 6.36 -16.85 1.47
C VAL A 287 7.52 -17.34 2.35
N ASP A 288 8.02 -18.51 2.03
CA ASP A 288 9.14 -19.13 2.73
C ASP A 288 10.18 -19.62 1.71
N PHE A 289 11.25 -18.86 1.55
CA PHE A 289 12.33 -19.17 0.61
C PHE A 289 13.17 -20.40 1.00
N GLY A 290 13.02 -20.92 2.21
CA GLY A 290 13.61 -22.19 2.64
C GLY A 290 12.75 -23.40 2.31
N SER A 291 11.50 -23.22 1.90
CA SER A 291 10.53 -24.28 1.70
C SER A 291 10.38 -24.69 0.23
N VAL A 292 10.60 -25.98 -0.06
CA VAL A 292 10.27 -26.57 -1.37
C VAL A 292 8.79 -26.35 -1.74
N GLY A 293 7.90 -26.42 -0.74
CA GLY A 293 6.46 -26.17 -0.94
C GLY A 293 6.14 -24.78 -1.47
N PHE A 294 6.93 -23.75 -1.07
CA PHE A 294 6.79 -22.41 -1.62
C PHE A 294 7.10 -22.40 -3.13
N TYR A 295 8.21 -22.98 -3.56
CA TYR A 295 8.59 -23.00 -4.98
C TYR A 295 7.62 -23.82 -5.83
N LEU A 296 7.10 -24.92 -5.31
CA LEU A 296 6.10 -25.71 -6.00
C LEU A 296 4.79 -24.94 -6.22
N ARG A 297 4.33 -24.18 -5.22
CA ARG A 297 3.14 -23.31 -5.37
C ARG A 297 3.39 -22.21 -6.41
N GLN A 298 4.54 -21.54 -6.36
CA GLN A 298 4.89 -20.51 -7.34
C GLN A 298 4.96 -21.08 -8.77
N GLY A 299 5.54 -22.27 -8.94
CA GLY A 299 5.57 -22.96 -10.22
C GLY A 299 4.18 -23.28 -10.77
N ARG A 300 3.28 -23.82 -9.96
CA ARG A 300 1.89 -24.08 -10.34
C ARG A 300 1.16 -22.79 -10.73
N HIS A 301 1.26 -21.75 -9.92
CA HIS A 301 0.63 -20.46 -10.19
C HIS A 301 1.11 -19.84 -11.52
N LEU A 302 2.39 -19.92 -11.81
CA LEU A 302 2.95 -19.47 -13.08
C LEU A 302 2.44 -20.31 -14.26
N ALA A 303 2.37 -21.63 -14.12
CA ALA A 303 1.83 -22.53 -15.13
C ALA A 303 0.33 -22.26 -15.41
N GLU A 304 -0.49 -22.07 -14.37
CA GLU A 304 -1.90 -21.72 -14.50
C GLU A 304 -2.10 -20.37 -15.21
N ARG A 305 -1.28 -19.36 -14.87
CA ARG A 305 -1.34 -18.06 -15.55
C ARG A 305 -0.93 -18.15 -17.02
N ALA A 306 0.08 -18.93 -17.33
CA ALA A 306 0.49 -19.18 -18.71
C ALA A 306 -0.61 -19.92 -19.49
N TRP A 307 -1.20 -20.96 -18.90
CA TRP A 307 -2.32 -21.70 -19.46
C TRP A 307 -3.54 -20.81 -19.76
N ARG A 308 -3.97 -19.98 -18.81
CA ARG A 308 -5.10 -19.04 -18.99
C ARG A 308 -4.86 -18.02 -20.13
N ARG A 309 -3.61 -17.71 -20.46
CA ARG A 309 -3.26 -16.83 -21.59
C ARG A 309 -3.30 -17.56 -22.94
N LEU A 310 -3.06 -18.87 -22.93
CA LEU A 310 -2.99 -19.69 -24.14
C LEU A 310 -4.34 -20.28 -24.54
N VAL A 311 -5.23 -20.49 -23.57
CA VAL A 311 -6.58 -21.01 -23.83
C VAL A 311 -7.51 -19.82 -24.07
N PRO A 312 -8.05 -19.64 -25.30
CA PRO A 312 -9.05 -18.63 -25.55
C PRO A 312 -10.25 -18.89 -24.62
N GLN A 313 -10.68 -17.88 -23.86
CA GLN A 313 -11.97 -17.97 -23.18
C GLN A 313 -13.03 -18.18 -24.26
N ARG A 314 -13.60 -19.39 -24.31
CA ARG A 314 -14.82 -19.61 -25.09
C ARG A 314 -15.84 -18.62 -24.53
N ALA A 315 -16.21 -17.65 -25.36
CA ALA A 315 -17.30 -16.74 -25.07
C ALA A 315 -18.49 -17.59 -24.66
N SER A 316 -18.87 -17.52 -23.39
CA SER A 316 -20.21 -17.93 -22.95
C SER A 316 -21.15 -16.93 -23.59
N GLN A 317 -21.67 -17.28 -24.76
CA GLN A 317 -22.86 -16.61 -25.31
C GLN A 317 -24.06 -16.93 -24.44
N PRO A 318 -24.97 -15.97 -24.29
CA PRO A 318 -26.08 -15.95 -23.35
C PRO A 318 -27.10 -17.06 -23.59
#